data_34fb094372322c0f6e548d8538bb72ac
#
_entry.id   34fb094372322c0f6e548d8538bb72ac
#
_cell.length_a   1.000
_cell.length_b   1.000
_cell.length_c   1.000
_cell.angle_alpha   90.00
_cell.angle_beta   90.00
_cell.angle_gamma   90.00
#
_symmetry.space_group_name_H-M   'P 1'
#
loop_
_entity.id
_entity.type
_entity.pdbx_description
1 polymer ?
#
loop_
_entity_poly.entity_id
_entity_poly.type
_entity_poly.pdbx_seq_one_letter_code
_entity_poly.pdbx_strand_id
1 'polypeptide(L)'
;RTGCKIAVIDETGKVLATTTVYPTEPQNDVEGAKKELTKLILKYDVNMFAIGNGTASRESEQFVSDLIKDIKEKYNKDLVYVIVSEAGASVYSASELATEEYPDINVSLRGAISIARRLQDPLAELVKIDPKAIGVGQYQHDVNQKKLEESLTGVVEDAVNTVGVDINTATPSLLSYVAGVNKTIAKNIVKYREKNGKIKERIELLKVPKLGKVAYEQCAGFIRIP
;
A
#
# COMPACT_ATOMS: atom_id res chain seq x y z
N ARG A 1 -6.77 1.79 24.37
CA ARG A 1 -6.46 1.69 22.93
C ARG A 1 -4.95 1.93 22.72
N THR A 2 -4.39 1.34 21.67
CA THR A 2 -2.94 1.38 21.42
C THR A 2 -2.49 2.59 20.58
N GLY A 3 -3.33 3.63 20.45
CA GLY A 3 -3.08 4.83 19.64
C GLY A 3 -3.32 4.64 18.14
N CYS A 4 -3.35 5.75 17.41
CA CYS A 4 -3.44 5.79 15.95
C CYS A 4 -2.07 5.56 15.33
N LYS A 5 -1.96 4.57 14.48
CA LYS A 5 -0.73 4.23 13.74
C LYS A 5 -0.66 5.04 12.47
N ILE A 6 0.45 5.73 12.28
CA ILE A 6 0.67 6.67 11.19
C ILE A 6 1.83 6.17 10.34
N ALA A 7 1.64 6.19 9.03
CA ALA A 7 2.70 5.99 8.05
C ALA A 7 2.65 7.11 7.01
N VAL A 8 3.80 7.65 6.68
CA VAL A 8 3.97 8.60 5.57
C VAL A 8 4.67 7.86 4.44
N ILE A 9 4.08 7.87 3.27
CA ILE A 9 4.64 7.26 2.06
C ILE A 9 4.79 8.32 0.96
N ASP A 10 5.75 8.11 0.08
CA ASP A 10 5.89 8.93 -1.12
C ASP A 10 4.98 8.46 -2.26
N GLU A 11 5.05 9.12 -3.39
CA GLU A 11 4.27 8.82 -4.59
C GLU A 11 4.55 7.43 -5.21
N THR A 12 5.63 6.77 -4.83
CA THR A 12 5.97 5.40 -5.27
C THR A 12 5.63 4.35 -4.21
N GLY A 13 5.06 4.76 -3.08
CA GLY A 13 4.73 3.87 -1.96
C GLY A 13 5.90 3.55 -1.03
N LYS A 14 7.03 4.26 -1.16
CA LYS A 14 8.16 4.14 -0.24
C LYS A 14 7.82 4.76 1.10
N VAL A 15 8.12 4.07 2.19
CA VAL A 15 7.91 4.58 3.55
C VAL A 15 8.93 5.65 3.88
N LEU A 16 8.47 6.84 4.22
CA LEU A 16 9.28 7.99 4.62
C LEU A 16 9.35 8.16 6.13
N ALA A 17 8.27 7.88 6.84
CA ALA A 17 8.21 7.96 8.30
C ALA A 17 7.07 7.10 8.84
N THR A 18 7.22 6.66 10.08
CA THR A 18 6.16 6.02 10.87
C THR A 18 6.15 6.60 12.27
N THR A 19 4.97 6.73 12.86
CA THR A 19 4.78 7.17 14.25
C THR A 19 3.47 6.65 14.83
N THR A 20 3.28 6.86 16.11
CA THR A 20 2.01 6.59 16.79
C THR A 20 1.59 7.85 17.54
N VAL A 21 0.34 8.26 17.36
CA VAL A 21 -0.26 9.40 18.06
C VAL A 21 -1.50 8.95 18.83
N TYR A 22 -1.92 9.72 19.81
CA TYR A 22 -2.96 9.33 20.77
C TYR A 22 -4.07 10.39 20.89
N PRO A 23 -4.75 10.77 19.78
CA PRO A 23 -5.76 11.82 19.82
C PRO A 23 -7.09 11.39 20.47
N THR A 24 -7.27 10.09 20.74
CA THR A 24 -8.49 9.49 21.27
C THR A 24 -8.28 8.90 22.67
N GLU A 25 -9.38 8.59 23.36
CA GLU A 25 -9.32 7.92 24.66
C GLU A 25 -8.43 6.66 24.67
N PRO A 26 -7.74 6.36 25.78
CA PRO A 26 -7.80 7.07 27.07
C PRO A 26 -6.86 8.29 27.19
N GLN A 27 -5.88 8.47 26.27
CA GLN A 27 -4.87 9.52 26.40
C GLN A 27 -5.42 10.90 26.03
N ASN A 28 -6.29 11.02 25.02
CA ASN A 28 -6.86 12.28 24.52
C ASN A 28 -5.82 13.39 24.25
N ASP A 29 -4.62 13.00 23.81
CA ASP A 29 -3.55 13.95 23.47
C ASP A 29 -3.75 14.53 22.06
N VAL A 30 -4.80 15.33 21.92
CA VAL A 30 -5.17 15.95 20.63
C VAL A 30 -4.10 16.94 20.18
N GLU A 31 -3.60 17.79 21.08
CA GLU A 31 -2.61 18.81 20.75
C GLU A 31 -1.25 18.21 20.38
N GLY A 32 -0.77 17.21 21.12
CA GLY A 32 0.44 16.50 20.76
C GLY A 32 0.33 15.79 19.42
N ALA A 33 -0.80 15.14 19.15
CA ALA A 33 -1.08 14.50 17.88
C ALA A 33 -1.12 15.51 16.72
N LYS A 34 -1.80 16.65 16.86
CA LYS A 34 -1.84 17.73 15.86
C LYS A 34 -0.44 18.26 15.57
N LYS A 35 0.36 18.52 16.61
CA LYS A 35 1.74 19.01 16.48
C LYS A 35 2.63 18.04 15.71
N GLU A 36 2.58 16.76 16.07
CA GLU A 36 3.39 15.73 15.39
C GLU A 36 2.98 15.54 13.93
N LEU A 37 1.68 15.45 13.65
CA LEU A 37 1.20 15.30 12.27
C LEU A 37 1.47 16.54 11.43
N THR A 38 1.30 17.75 11.96
CA THR A 38 1.64 19.00 11.25
C THR A 38 3.11 19.00 10.84
N LYS A 39 4.02 18.59 11.75
CA LYS A 39 5.45 18.47 11.45
C LYS A 39 5.71 17.52 10.29
N LEU A 40 5.07 16.35 10.28
CA LEU A 40 5.22 15.35 9.20
C LEU A 40 4.65 15.87 7.87
N ILE A 41 3.48 16.49 7.91
CA ILE A 41 2.80 17.05 6.73
C ILE A 41 3.68 18.11 6.04
N LEU A 42 4.24 19.02 6.81
CA LEU A 42 5.10 20.07 6.27
C LEU A 42 6.45 19.54 5.80
N LYS A 43 7.04 18.61 6.55
CA LYS A 43 8.35 18.02 6.22
C LYS A 43 8.33 17.23 4.92
N TYR A 44 7.26 16.46 4.69
CA TYR A 44 7.16 15.54 3.54
C TYR A 44 6.18 16.01 2.46
N ASP A 45 5.69 17.23 2.58
CA ASP A 45 4.71 17.83 1.66
C ASP A 45 3.49 16.92 1.41
N VAL A 46 2.94 16.37 2.49
CA VAL A 46 1.78 15.47 2.42
C VAL A 46 0.56 16.22 1.88
N ASN A 47 -0.19 15.59 0.98
CA ASN A 47 -1.38 16.18 0.34
C ASN A 47 -2.67 15.46 0.71
N MET A 48 -2.59 14.22 1.18
CA MET A 48 -3.75 13.35 1.36
C MET A 48 -3.59 12.42 2.55
N PHE A 49 -4.72 12.16 3.24
CA PHE A 49 -4.82 11.14 4.28
C PHE A 49 -5.60 9.92 3.78
N ALA A 50 -5.11 8.74 4.08
CA ALA A 50 -5.85 7.50 4.01
C ALA A 50 -6.26 7.10 5.44
N ILE A 51 -7.54 7.02 5.73
CA ILE A 51 -8.06 6.64 7.03
C ILE A 51 -8.71 5.27 6.90
N GLY A 52 -8.23 4.29 7.66
CA GLY A 52 -8.85 2.98 7.70
C GLY A 52 -10.26 3.01 8.28
N ASN A 53 -11.16 2.17 7.78
CA ASN A 53 -12.55 2.09 8.22
C ASN A 53 -12.77 1.20 9.45
N GLY A 54 -11.75 1.01 10.29
CA GLY A 54 -11.83 0.20 11.51
C GLY A 54 -12.61 0.85 12.65
N THR A 55 -12.48 0.27 13.85
CA THR A 55 -13.31 0.60 15.02
C THR A 55 -13.29 2.08 15.44
N ALA A 56 -12.17 2.78 15.24
CA ALA A 56 -12.02 4.20 15.61
C ALA A 56 -12.04 5.14 14.38
N SER A 57 -12.66 4.71 13.29
CA SER A 57 -12.63 5.48 12.04
C SER A 57 -13.33 6.85 12.17
N ARG A 58 -14.45 6.93 12.87
CA ARG A 58 -15.20 8.18 13.06
C ARG A 58 -14.43 9.20 13.89
N GLU A 59 -13.83 8.78 14.99
CA GLU A 59 -13.02 9.65 15.84
C GLU A 59 -11.75 10.10 15.08
N SER A 60 -11.15 9.21 14.31
CA SER A 60 -10.00 9.53 13.46
C SER A 60 -10.37 10.50 12.34
N GLU A 61 -11.52 10.31 11.69
CA GLU A 61 -12.06 11.20 10.67
C GLU A 61 -12.31 12.61 11.22
N GLN A 62 -12.97 12.72 12.37
CA GLN A 62 -13.21 14.01 13.02
C GLN A 62 -11.88 14.72 13.34
N PHE A 63 -10.95 14.00 13.96
CA PHE A 63 -9.60 14.54 14.28
C PHE A 63 -8.87 15.04 13.04
N VAL A 64 -8.86 14.25 11.95
CA VAL A 64 -8.21 14.63 10.69
C VAL A 64 -8.91 15.83 10.04
N SER A 65 -10.25 15.87 10.06
CA SER A 65 -11.02 17.00 9.54
C SER A 65 -10.66 18.31 10.24
N ASP A 66 -10.53 18.28 11.58
CA ASP A 66 -10.14 19.45 12.36
C ASP A 66 -8.68 19.84 12.10
N LEU A 67 -7.77 18.88 11.99
CA LEU A 67 -6.37 19.10 11.62
C LEU A 67 -6.23 19.76 10.23
N ILE A 68 -7.02 19.33 9.26
CA ILE A 68 -7.03 19.90 7.90
C ILE A 68 -7.43 21.38 7.93
N LYS A 69 -8.46 21.74 8.72
CA LYS A 69 -8.88 23.13 8.89
C LYS A 69 -7.76 23.99 9.51
N ASP A 70 -7.16 23.51 10.60
CA ASP A 70 -6.07 24.21 11.26
C ASP A 70 -4.87 24.44 10.32
N ILE A 71 -4.53 23.45 9.51
CA ILE A 71 -3.43 23.57 8.53
C ILE A 71 -3.79 24.53 7.41
N LYS A 72 -5.02 24.49 6.92
CA LYS A 72 -5.49 25.44 5.90
C LYS A 72 -5.42 26.88 6.40
N GLU A 73 -5.89 27.13 7.62
CA GLU A 73 -5.88 28.46 8.24
C GLU A 73 -4.45 28.97 8.48
N LYS A 74 -3.58 28.11 9.03
CA LYS A 74 -2.24 28.53 9.46
C LYS A 74 -1.20 28.54 8.34
N TYR A 75 -1.28 27.62 7.40
CA TYR A 75 -0.24 27.39 6.37
C TYR A 75 -0.77 27.56 4.94
N ASN A 76 -2.07 27.81 4.77
CA ASN A 76 -2.73 27.89 3.46
C ASN A 76 -2.48 26.67 2.57
N LYS A 77 -2.35 25.47 3.20
CA LYS A 77 -2.12 24.21 2.50
C LYS A 77 -3.44 23.44 2.40
N ASP A 78 -3.77 23.02 1.18
CA ASP A 78 -4.93 22.17 0.91
C ASP A 78 -4.59 20.71 1.19
N LEU A 79 -5.44 20.04 1.95
CA LEU A 79 -5.35 18.63 2.28
C LEU A 79 -6.72 17.99 2.10
N VAL A 80 -6.71 16.72 1.73
CA VAL A 80 -7.93 15.91 1.61
C VAL A 80 -7.75 14.59 2.36
N TYR A 81 -8.86 13.92 2.68
CA TYR A 81 -8.81 12.57 3.24
C TYR A 81 -9.77 11.63 2.50
N VAL A 82 -9.46 10.34 2.56
CA VAL A 82 -10.27 9.26 2.00
C VAL A 82 -10.36 8.13 3.02
N ILE A 83 -11.57 7.58 3.20
CA ILE A 83 -11.78 6.37 4.00
C ILE A 83 -11.42 5.15 3.16
N VAL A 84 -10.54 4.30 3.68
CA VAL A 84 -9.99 3.12 3.01
C VAL A 84 -10.39 1.85 3.72
N SER A 85 -10.78 0.83 2.98
CA SER A 85 -11.10 -0.49 3.54
C SER A 85 -9.88 -1.13 4.22
N GLU A 86 -10.06 -1.63 5.44
CA GLU A 86 -9.06 -2.39 6.20
C GLU A 86 -9.17 -3.90 5.98
N ALA A 87 -10.07 -4.39 5.11
CA ALA A 87 -10.26 -5.81 4.90
C ALA A 87 -8.93 -6.54 4.66
N GLY A 88 -8.62 -7.56 5.47
CA GLY A 88 -7.39 -8.33 5.41
C GLY A 88 -6.09 -7.61 5.82
N ALA A 89 -6.12 -6.34 6.24
CA ALA A 89 -4.92 -5.61 6.63
C ALA A 89 -4.18 -6.22 7.82
N SER A 90 -4.91 -6.77 8.78
CA SER A 90 -4.35 -7.49 9.93
C SER A 90 -3.68 -8.81 9.50
N VAL A 91 -4.27 -9.52 8.54
CA VAL A 91 -3.69 -10.75 7.97
C VAL A 91 -2.36 -10.45 7.29
N TYR A 92 -2.33 -9.42 6.44
CA TYR A 92 -1.10 -8.97 5.80
C TYR A 92 -0.03 -8.55 6.83
N SER A 93 -0.39 -7.68 7.78
CA SER A 93 0.59 -7.12 8.73
C SER A 93 1.31 -8.16 9.59
N ALA A 94 0.66 -9.29 9.85
CA ALA A 94 1.22 -10.43 10.59
C ALA A 94 1.87 -11.50 9.70
N SER A 95 1.86 -11.35 8.37
CA SER A 95 2.39 -12.32 7.43
C SER A 95 3.92 -12.32 7.37
N GLU A 96 4.49 -13.43 6.87
CA GLU A 96 5.93 -13.51 6.54
C GLU A 96 6.32 -12.46 5.52
N LEU A 97 5.48 -12.25 4.49
CA LEU A 97 5.71 -11.22 3.47
C LEU A 97 5.87 -9.83 4.07
N ALA A 98 4.99 -9.43 5.00
CA ALA A 98 5.11 -8.14 5.67
C ALA A 98 6.36 -8.05 6.54
N THR A 99 6.79 -9.16 7.11
CA THR A 99 8.05 -9.23 7.87
C THR A 99 9.26 -9.10 6.96
N GLU A 100 9.24 -9.72 5.76
CA GLU A 100 10.30 -9.55 4.76
C GLU A 100 10.37 -8.11 4.21
N GLU A 101 9.20 -7.49 3.96
CA GLU A 101 9.13 -6.12 3.44
C GLU A 101 9.57 -5.07 4.47
N TYR A 102 9.21 -5.28 5.74
CA TYR A 102 9.41 -4.32 6.83
C TYR A 102 9.89 -5.02 8.12
N PRO A 103 11.11 -5.61 8.13
CA PRO A 103 11.60 -6.38 9.27
C PRO A 103 11.72 -5.55 10.56
N ASP A 104 12.08 -4.27 10.43
CA ASP A 104 12.33 -3.37 11.56
C ASP A 104 11.09 -2.55 11.97
N ILE A 105 9.94 -2.74 11.29
CA ILE A 105 8.71 -2.00 11.57
C ILE A 105 7.74 -2.88 12.35
N ASN A 106 7.18 -2.33 13.41
CA ASN A 106 6.17 -3.01 14.23
C ASN A 106 4.95 -3.45 13.40
N VAL A 107 4.39 -4.62 13.72
CA VAL A 107 3.23 -5.21 13.02
C VAL A 107 2.07 -4.22 12.84
N SER A 108 1.74 -3.44 13.87
CA SER A 108 0.64 -2.48 13.80
C SER A 108 0.94 -1.30 12.85
N LEU A 109 2.20 -0.90 12.71
CA LEU A 109 2.62 0.14 11.76
C LEU A 109 2.66 -0.39 10.32
N ARG A 110 2.94 -1.67 10.11
CA ARG A 110 2.82 -2.31 8.79
C ARG A 110 1.39 -2.23 8.26
N GLY A 111 0.38 -2.37 9.14
CA GLY A 111 -1.03 -2.14 8.79
C GLY A 111 -1.28 -0.73 8.27
N ALA A 112 -0.75 0.29 8.94
CA ALA A 112 -0.89 1.70 8.49
C ALA A 112 -0.22 1.94 7.14
N ILE A 113 0.94 1.35 6.88
CA ILE A 113 1.60 1.40 5.57
C ILE A 113 0.71 0.79 4.49
N SER A 114 0.12 -0.38 4.75
CA SER A 114 -0.78 -1.04 3.81
C SER A 114 -2.01 -0.19 3.49
N ILE A 115 -2.63 0.46 4.49
CA ILE A 115 -3.77 1.35 4.27
C ILE A 115 -3.39 2.54 3.39
N ALA A 116 -2.26 3.19 3.63
CA ALA A 116 -1.78 4.29 2.79
C ALA A 116 -1.54 3.83 1.34
N ARG A 117 -0.91 2.68 1.15
CA ARG A 117 -0.61 2.12 -0.18
C ARG A 117 -1.86 1.66 -0.92
N ARG A 118 -2.90 1.19 -0.22
CA ARG A 118 -4.20 0.84 -0.83
C ARG A 118 -4.87 2.03 -1.52
N LEU A 119 -4.66 3.23 -1.01
CA LEU A 119 -5.19 4.43 -1.64
C LEU A 119 -4.48 4.74 -2.96
N GLN A 120 -3.17 4.49 -3.03
CA GLN A 120 -2.39 4.71 -4.25
C GLN A 120 -2.64 3.62 -5.31
N ASP A 121 -2.54 2.37 -4.90
CA ASP A 121 -2.64 1.20 -5.77
C ASP A 121 -3.28 0.04 -5.00
N PRO A 122 -4.64 -0.04 -4.99
CA PRO A 122 -5.35 -1.09 -4.27
C PRO A 122 -4.90 -2.49 -4.66
N LEU A 123 -4.68 -2.72 -5.95
CA LEU A 123 -4.31 -4.03 -6.47
C LEU A 123 -2.94 -4.47 -5.95
N ALA A 124 -1.97 -3.55 -5.86
CA ALA A 124 -0.62 -3.82 -5.35
C ALA A 124 -0.62 -4.34 -3.90
N GLU A 125 -1.60 -3.93 -3.10
CA GLU A 125 -1.73 -4.38 -1.71
C GLU A 125 -2.65 -5.59 -1.56
N LEU A 126 -3.76 -5.63 -2.28
CA LEU A 126 -4.75 -6.70 -2.15
C LEU A 126 -4.21 -8.06 -2.63
N VAL A 127 -3.33 -8.10 -3.62
CA VAL A 127 -2.69 -9.36 -4.07
C VAL A 127 -1.76 -9.99 -3.03
N LYS A 128 -1.39 -9.26 -1.98
CA LYS A 128 -0.60 -9.78 -0.86
C LYS A 128 -1.43 -10.60 0.13
N ILE A 129 -2.74 -10.57 0.01
CA ILE A 129 -3.69 -11.21 0.93
C ILE A 129 -4.34 -12.37 0.21
N ASP A 130 -4.29 -13.57 0.82
CA ASP A 130 -5.03 -14.71 0.30
C ASP A 130 -6.53 -14.37 0.22
N PRO A 131 -7.16 -14.46 -0.96
CA PRO A 131 -8.58 -14.18 -1.11
C PRO A 131 -9.46 -14.96 -0.13
N LYS A 132 -9.06 -16.18 0.25
CA LYS A 132 -9.76 -16.99 1.26
C LYS A 132 -9.80 -16.35 2.64
N ALA A 133 -8.81 -15.52 2.99
CA ALA A 133 -8.77 -14.82 4.27
C ALA A 133 -9.76 -13.65 4.35
N ILE A 134 -10.17 -13.11 3.20
CA ILE A 134 -11.20 -12.04 3.12
C ILE A 134 -12.59 -12.67 2.99
N GLY A 135 -12.68 -13.86 2.39
CA GLY A 135 -13.90 -14.58 2.08
C GLY A 135 -14.27 -14.48 0.60
N VAL A 136 -14.41 -15.63 -0.05
CA VAL A 136 -14.76 -15.75 -1.48
C VAL A 136 -16.13 -16.36 -1.70
N GLY A 137 -16.76 -16.91 -0.67
CA GLY A 137 -18.09 -17.46 -0.75
C GLY A 137 -18.51 -18.18 0.53
N GLN A 138 -19.82 -18.30 0.72
CA GLN A 138 -20.41 -18.92 1.90
C GLN A 138 -19.94 -20.36 2.12
N TYR A 139 -19.75 -21.12 1.05
CA TYR A 139 -19.36 -22.53 1.07
C TYR A 139 -17.89 -22.78 0.73
N GLN A 140 -17.03 -21.78 0.91
CA GLN A 140 -15.61 -21.92 0.55
C GLN A 140 -14.90 -23.07 1.28
N HIS A 141 -15.36 -23.44 2.48
CA HIS A 141 -14.79 -24.53 3.28
C HIS A 141 -15.29 -25.94 2.86
N ASP A 142 -16.37 -26.00 2.08
CA ASP A 142 -17.01 -27.25 1.66
C ASP A 142 -16.47 -27.78 0.32
N VAL A 143 -15.64 -26.99 -0.36
CA VAL A 143 -15.03 -27.35 -1.65
C VAL A 143 -13.59 -27.83 -1.46
N ASN A 144 -13.05 -28.51 -2.48
CA ASN A 144 -11.66 -28.94 -2.48
C ASN A 144 -10.71 -27.71 -2.42
N GLN A 145 -9.97 -27.56 -1.33
CA GLN A 145 -9.14 -26.38 -1.05
C GLN A 145 -8.02 -26.17 -2.08
N LYS A 146 -7.42 -27.26 -2.59
CA LYS A 146 -6.37 -27.16 -3.61
C LYS A 146 -6.92 -26.62 -4.93
N LYS A 147 -8.07 -27.13 -5.38
CA LYS A 147 -8.73 -26.64 -6.59
C LYS A 147 -9.20 -25.20 -6.44
N LEU A 148 -9.70 -24.83 -5.26
CA LEU A 148 -10.09 -23.46 -4.96
C LEU A 148 -8.90 -22.51 -5.07
N GLU A 149 -7.76 -22.87 -4.49
CA GLU A 149 -6.53 -22.06 -4.54
C GLU A 149 -6.00 -21.91 -5.97
N GLU A 150 -5.96 -23.00 -6.75
CA GLU A 150 -5.57 -22.96 -8.17
C GLU A 150 -6.48 -22.04 -8.98
N SER A 151 -7.80 -22.13 -8.78
CA SER A 151 -8.78 -21.29 -9.46
C SER A 151 -8.66 -19.82 -9.07
N LEU A 152 -8.48 -19.52 -7.77
CA LEU A 152 -8.30 -18.14 -7.28
C LEU A 152 -7.01 -17.52 -7.81
N THR A 153 -5.92 -18.30 -7.87
CA THR A 153 -4.65 -17.84 -8.46
C THR A 153 -4.84 -17.45 -9.93
N GLY A 154 -5.50 -18.29 -10.72
CA GLY A 154 -5.80 -17.98 -12.13
C GLY A 154 -6.64 -16.72 -12.29
N VAL A 155 -7.68 -16.53 -11.46
CA VAL A 155 -8.52 -15.32 -11.49
C VAL A 155 -7.70 -14.06 -11.15
N VAL A 156 -6.81 -14.14 -10.17
CA VAL A 156 -5.93 -13.01 -9.80
C VAL A 156 -4.98 -12.68 -10.96
N GLU A 157 -4.34 -13.68 -11.58
CA GLU A 157 -3.47 -13.48 -12.75
C GLU A 157 -4.21 -12.83 -13.91
N ASP A 158 -5.39 -13.31 -14.25
CA ASP A 158 -6.22 -12.74 -15.32
C ASP A 158 -6.61 -11.28 -15.01
N ALA A 159 -7.04 -11.02 -13.77
CA ALA A 159 -7.41 -9.67 -13.35
C ALA A 159 -6.23 -8.69 -13.42
N VAL A 160 -5.06 -9.09 -12.93
CA VAL A 160 -3.84 -8.27 -12.95
C VAL A 160 -3.42 -7.94 -14.38
N ASN A 161 -3.38 -8.94 -15.26
CA ASN A 161 -2.95 -8.72 -16.64
C ASN A 161 -4.00 -7.94 -17.47
N THR A 162 -5.29 -8.11 -17.17
CA THR A 162 -6.37 -7.35 -17.83
C THR A 162 -6.33 -5.86 -17.44
N VAL A 163 -6.18 -5.56 -16.16
CA VAL A 163 -6.12 -4.17 -15.65
C VAL A 163 -4.80 -3.49 -16.04
N GLY A 164 -3.73 -4.26 -16.11
CA GLY A 164 -2.37 -3.76 -16.25
C GLY A 164 -1.80 -3.20 -14.95
N VAL A 165 -0.49 -3.10 -14.88
CA VAL A 165 0.25 -2.78 -13.65
C VAL A 165 0.96 -1.44 -13.80
N ASP A 166 0.72 -0.50 -12.87
CA ASP A 166 1.51 0.72 -12.75
C ASP A 166 2.91 0.39 -12.22
N ILE A 167 3.92 0.59 -13.05
CA ILE A 167 5.31 0.25 -12.72
C ILE A 167 5.87 1.08 -11.56
N ASN A 168 5.33 2.26 -11.33
CA ASN A 168 5.82 3.20 -10.33
C ASN A 168 5.24 2.98 -8.94
N THR A 169 4.10 2.31 -8.82
CA THR A 169 3.45 2.00 -7.55
C THR A 169 3.42 0.51 -7.23
N ALA A 170 3.58 -0.35 -8.23
CA ALA A 170 3.52 -1.79 -8.07
C ALA A 170 4.54 -2.32 -7.05
N THR A 171 4.11 -3.33 -6.29
CA THR A 171 4.94 -4.10 -5.36
C THR A 171 5.56 -5.30 -6.06
N PRO A 172 6.62 -5.92 -5.51
CA PRO A 172 7.15 -7.17 -6.04
C PRO A 172 6.08 -8.27 -6.14
N SER A 173 5.14 -8.31 -5.19
CA SER A 173 4.02 -9.28 -5.21
C SER A 173 3.13 -9.07 -6.42
N LEU A 174 2.73 -7.83 -6.73
CA LEU A 174 1.91 -7.53 -7.90
C LEU A 174 2.67 -7.80 -9.21
N LEU A 175 3.91 -7.34 -9.30
CA LEU A 175 4.75 -7.51 -10.48
C LEU A 175 4.98 -8.99 -10.83
N SER A 176 5.02 -9.88 -9.84
CA SER A 176 5.22 -11.31 -10.07
C SER A 176 4.05 -12.01 -10.78
N TYR A 177 2.88 -11.37 -10.86
CA TYR A 177 1.74 -11.83 -11.66
C TYR A 177 1.82 -11.40 -13.14
N VAL A 178 2.73 -10.48 -13.48
CA VAL A 178 2.89 -10.01 -14.86
C VAL A 178 3.66 -11.05 -15.68
N ALA A 179 3.18 -11.34 -16.88
CA ALA A 179 3.84 -12.27 -17.78
C ALA A 179 5.33 -11.89 -18.00
N GLY A 180 6.22 -12.87 -17.91
CA GLY A 180 7.67 -12.68 -18.09
C GLY A 180 8.40 -12.09 -16.88
N VAL A 181 7.71 -11.75 -15.79
CA VAL A 181 8.30 -11.19 -14.57
C VAL A 181 8.31 -12.23 -13.45
N ASN A 182 9.48 -12.75 -13.12
CA ASN A 182 9.66 -13.62 -11.96
C ASN A 182 9.93 -12.79 -10.68
N LYS A 183 9.95 -13.46 -9.52
CA LYS A 183 10.19 -12.80 -8.22
C LYS A 183 11.48 -11.97 -8.17
N THR A 184 12.55 -12.44 -8.83
CA THR A 184 13.83 -11.73 -8.86
C THR A 184 13.74 -10.46 -9.69
N ILE A 185 13.15 -10.55 -10.88
CA ILE A 185 12.93 -9.39 -11.76
C ILE A 185 12.00 -8.38 -11.06
N ALA A 186 10.93 -8.84 -10.44
CA ALA A 186 10.01 -7.99 -9.67
C ALA A 186 10.73 -7.17 -8.58
N LYS A 187 11.58 -7.83 -7.77
CA LYS A 187 12.40 -7.16 -6.76
C LYS A 187 13.40 -6.18 -7.39
N ASN A 188 13.98 -6.51 -8.51
CA ASN A 188 14.94 -5.65 -9.21
C ASN A 188 14.28 -4.41 -9.82
N ILE A 189 13.05 -4.52 -10.32
CA ILE A 189 12.25 -3.36 -10.81
C ILE A 189 12.04 -2.36 -9.67
N VAL A 190 11.60 -2.83 -8.52
CA VAL A 190 11.37 -1.96 -7.35
C VAL A 190 12.68 -1.30 -6.90
N LYS A 191 13.77 -2.07 -6.78
CA LYS A 191 15.09 -1.51 -6.42
C LYS A 191 15.59 -0.48 -7.45
N TYR A 192 15.33 -0.72 -8.74
CA TYR A 192 15.71 0.21 -9.79
C TYR A 192 15.01 1.57 -9.63
N ARG A 193 13.68 1.57 -9.43
CA ARG A 193 12.93 2.82 -9.25
C ARG A 193 13.26 3.53 -7.93
N GLU A 194 13.54 2.79 -6.85
CA GLU A 194 13.97 3.38 -5.58
C GLU A 194 15.31 4.12 -5.69
N LYS A 195 16.21 3.59 -6.54
CA LYS A 195 17.53 4.18 -6.78
C LYS A 195 17.50 5.33 -7.78
N ASN A 196 16.70 5.22 -8.85
CA ASN A 196 16.73 6.10 -10.00
C ASN A 196 15.51 7.03 -10.10
N GLY A 197 14.54 6.89 -9.20
CA GLY A 197 13.27 7.59 -9.26
C GLY A 197 12.25 6.92 -10.18
N LYS A 198 11.16 7.62 -10.49
CA LYS A 198 10.10 7.12 -11.36
C LYS A 198 10.62 6.68 -12.73
N ILE A 199 10.14 5.52 -13.18
CA ILE A 199 10.33 5.04 -14.54
C ILE A 199 9.38 5.84 -15.44
N LYS A 200 9.91 6.52 -16.45
CA LYS A 200 9.16 7.40 -17.35
C LYS A 200 8.81 6.76 -18.68
N GLU A 201 9.59 5.78 -19.10
CA GLU A 201 9.42 5.10 -20.39
C GLU A 201 9.59 3.58 -20.23
N ARG A 202 8.78 2.79 -20.97
CA ARG A 202 8.87 1.33 -20.91
C ARG A 202 10.25 0.80 -21.25
N ILE A 203 10.96 1.45 -22.17
CA ILE A 203 12.31 1.03 -22.60
C ILE A 203 13.34 1.05 -21.45
N GLU A 204 13.09 1.86 -20.42
CA GLU A 204 13.95 1.88 -19.22
C GLU A 204 13.98 0.55 -18.48
N LEU A 205 12.95 -0.29 -18.64
CA LEU A 205 12.91 -1.64 -18.06
C LEU A 205 14.09 -2.51 -18.51
N LEU A 206 14.63 -2.27 -19.71
CA LEU A 206 15.83 -2.97 -20.18
C LEU A 206 17.10 -2.65 -19.37
N LYS A 207 17.08 -1.58 -18.55
CA LYS A 207 18.17 -1.24 -17.63
C LYS A 207 18.05 -1.98 -16.29
N VAL A 208 16.91 -2.66 -16.05
CA VAL A 208 16.68 -3.43 -14.83
C VAL A 208 17.50 -4.73 -14.88
N PRO A 209 18.30 -5.05 -13.86
CA PRO A 209 19.08 -6.27 -13.83
C PRO A 209 18.20 -7.52 -13.99
N LYS A 210 18.66 -8.45 -14.82
CA LYS A 210 17.98 -9.72 -15.18
C LYS A 210 16.69 -9.58 -16.01
N LEU A 211 16.24 -8.37 -16.33
CA LEU A 211 15.15 -8.14 -17.27
C LEU A 211 15.75 -8.01 -18.69
N GLY A 212 15.88 -9.13 -19.38
CA GLY A 212 16.37 -9.17 -20.75
C GLY A 212 15.27 -8.88 -21.78
N LYS A 213 15.64 -8.87 -23.07
CA LYS A 213 14.72 -8.59 -24.17
C LYS A 213 13.49 -9.50 -24.19
N VAL A 214 13.63 -10.79 -23.94
CA VAL A 214 12.53 -11.76 -23.92
C VAL A 214 11.53 -11.42 -22.83
N ALA A 215 12.00 -11.17 -21.60
CA ALA A 215 11.13 -10.77 -20.50
C ALA A 215 10.46 -9.42 -20.78
N TYR A 216 11.16 -8.48 -21.38
CA TYR A 216 10.61 -7.18 -21.80
C TYR A 216 9.48 -7.35 -22.82
N GLU A 217 9.66 -8.13 -23.88
CA GLU A 217 8.62 -8.39 -24.87
C GLU A 217 7.36 -9.02 -24.26
N GLN A 218 7.54 -9.90 -23.28
CA GLN A 218 6.44 -10.54 -22.58
C GLN A 218 5.68 -9.59 -21.63
N CYS A 219 6.39 -8.72 -20.90
CA CYS A 219 5.77 -7.90 -19.84
C CYS A 219 5.33 -6.51 -20.28
N ALA A 220 5.96 -5.91 -21.29
CA ALA A 220 5.78 -4.50 -21.64
C ALA A 220 4.32 -4.10 -21.93
N GLY A 221 3.54 -5.00 -22.54
CA GLY A 221 2.12 -4.77 -22.85
C GLY A 221 1.22 -4.69 -21.62
N PHE A 222 1.62 -5.25 -20.50
CA PHE A 222 0.86 -5.28 -19.25
C PHE A 222 1.31 -4.19 -18.26
N ILE A 223 2.31 -3.40 -18.62
CA ILE A 223 2.85 -2.33 -17.79
C ILE A 223 2.29 -0.98 -18.21
N ARG A 224 1.77 -0.25 -17.25
CA ARG A 224 1.32 1.13 -17.40
C ARG A 224 2.35 2.09 -16.80
N ILE A 225 2.51 3.24 -17.45
CA ILE A 225 3.28 4.38 -16.97
C ILE A 225 2.32 5.57 -17.05
N PRO A 226 1.76 6.01 -15.90
CA PRO A 226 0.85 7.15 -15.83
C PRO A 226 1.58 8.45 -16.14
#